data_58d356df9a31c3a1dcdaaaa312299dae
#
_entry.id   58d356df9a31c3a1dcdaaaa312299dae
#
_cell.length_a   1.000
_cell.length_b   1.000
_cell.length_c   1.000
_cell.angle_alpha   90.00
_cell.angle_beta   90.00
_cell.angle_gamma   90.00
#
_symmetry.space_group_name_H-M   'P 1'
#
loop_
_entity.id
_entity.type
_entity.pdbx_description
1 polymer ?
#
loop_
_entity_poly.entity_id
_entity_poly.type
_entity_poly.pdbx_seq_one_letter_code
_entity_poly.pdbx_strand_id
1 'polypeptide(L)'
;MCVMQMDEGIDTGDILLVRKTPIDINETSAELFDRLSQIGADALIDALKLVEKGEVCLTPQPKGDFGYAKMIDRSLCPIDWSKSALDVHNKVRGLQTWPVAITTLNGMNLKIHKTVLSNADASTPGTVVENNKKLVVSCGDGKCVEILELQLDGKKRMNTKSFLLGNKIDLGTVLGE
;
A
#
# COMPACT_ATOMS: atom_id res chain seq x y z
N MET A 1 13.91 -8.43 5.20
CA MET A 1 14.22 -9.74 4.58
C MET A 1 14.85 -10.66 5.59
N CYS A 2 14.43 -11.91 5.59
CA CYS A 2 14.94 -12.96 6.46
C CYS A 2 15.37 -14.14 5.59
N VAL A 3 16.56 -14.68 5.86
CA VAL A 3 17.01 -15.97 5.32
C VAL A 3 16.88 -16.96 6.48
N MET A 4 16.17 -18.06 6.25
CA MET A 4 15.92 -19.09 7.26
C MET A 4 16.38 -20.46 6.77
N GLN A 5 16.69 -21.34 7.67
CA GLN A 5 16.88 -22.75 7.38
C GLN A 5 15.51 -23.42 7.33
N MET A 6 15.18 -24.08 6.22
CA MET A 6 13.91 -24.80 6.09
C MET A 6 13.84 -25.99 7.06
N ASP A 7 12.68 -26.19 7.65
CA ASP A 7 12.28 -27.37 8.41
C ASP A 7 11.04 -28.04 7.80
N GLU A 8 10.34 -28.88 8.54
CA GLU A 8 9.15 -29.59 8.07
C GLU A 8 7.89 -28.72 7.96
N GLY A 9 7.90 -27.51 8.60
CA GLY A 9 6.79 -26.59 8.63
C GLY A 9 6.85 -25.54 7.51
N ILE A 10 5.76 -24.78 7.38
CA ILE A 10 5.72 -23.63 6.48
C ILE A 10 6.17 -22.39 7.26
N ASP A 11 7.27 -21.79 6.84
CA ASP A 11 7.86 -20.57 7.43
C ASP A 11 8.21 -20.71 8.94
N THR A 12 8.53 -21.92 9.41
CA THR A 12 8.80 -22.23 10.82
C THR A 12 10.29 -22.38 11.14
N GLY A 13 11.13 -22.49 10.13
CA GLY A 13 12.57 -22.71 10.29
C GLY A 13 13.32 -21.59 11.01
N ASP A 14 14.45 -21.95 11.62
CA ASP A 14 15.28 -20.99 12.35
C ASP A 14 15.89 -19.91 11.46
N ILE A 15 16.00 -18.70 12.01
CA ILE A 15 16.53 -17.53 11.29
C ILE A 15 18.06 -17.64 11.23
N LEU A 16 18.59 -17.57 10.01
CA LEU A 16 20.02 -17.57 9.71
C LEU A 16 20.56 -16.15 9.55
N LEU A 17 19.85 -15.29 8.84
CA LEU A 17 20.29 -13.91 8.60
C LEU A 17 19.08 -12.98 8.46
N VAL A 18 19.19 -11.76 9.01
CA VAL A 18 18.17 -10.71 8.88
C VAL A 18 18.78 -9.46 8.27
N ARG A 19 18.12 -8.89 7.25
CA ARG A 19 18.37 -7.56 6.70
C ARG A 19 17.16 -6.67 6.93
N LYS A 20 17.31 -5.62 7.73
CA LYS A 20 16.26 -4.63 8.02
C LYS A 20 16.38 -3.46 7.06
N THR A 21 15.25 -2.93 6.61
CA THR A 21 15.18 -1.73 5.78
C THR A 21 13.92 -0.95 6.18
N PRO A 22 13.97 0.38 6.24
CA PRO A 22 12.78 1.19 6.47
C PRO A 22 11.86 1.13 5.25
N ILE A 23 10.57 1.36 5.47
CA ILE A 23 9.56 1.54 4.42
C ILE A 23 9.17 3.01 4.43
N ASP A 24 9.39 3.73 3.31
CA ASP A 24 9.00 5.14 3.20
C ASP A 24 7.48 5.27 3.25
N ILE A 25 7.02 6.43 3.75
CA ILE A 25 5.57 6.68 3.90
C ILE A 25 4.83 6.62 2.56
N ASN A 26 5.46 6.99 1.47
CA ASN A 26 4.88 7.03 0.13
C ASN A 26 5.31 5.84 -0.75
N GLU A 27 6.19 4.96 -0.25
CA GLU A 27 6.65 3.79 -1.01
C GLU A 27 5.51 2.83 -1.25
N THR A 28 5.31 2.45 -2.50
CA THR A 28 4.30 1.47 -2.91
C THR A 28 4.77 0.03 -2.70
N SER A 29 3.84 -0.92 -2.64
CA SER A 29 4.18 -2.35 -2.55
C SER A 29 5.02 -2.83 -3.73
N ALA A 30 4.83 -2.28 -4.94
CA ALA A 30 5.63 -2.61 -6.12
C ALA A 30 7.09 -2.14 -5.95
N GLU A 31 7.31 -0.87 -5.57
CA GLU A 31 8.63 -0.32 -5.32
C GLU A 31 9.35 -1.07 -4.18
N LEU A 32 8.62 -1.37 -3.10
CA LEU A 32 9.14 -2.17 -1.99
C LEU A 32 9.52 -3.58 -2.43
N PHE A 33 8.69 -4.24 -3.27
CA PHE A 33 8.95 -5.57 -3.79
C PHE A 33 10.27 -5.60 -4.61
N ASP A 34 10.45 -4.64 -5.53
CA ASP A 34 11.66 -4.54 -6.33
C ASP A 34 12.90 -4.33 -5.45
N ARG A 35 12.80 -3.44 -4.46
CA ARG A 35 13.89 -3.18 -3.52
C ARG A 35 14.20 -4.38 -2.62
N LEU A 36 13.17 -5.07 -2.13
CA LEU A 36 13.35 -6.27 -1.32
C LEU A 36 13.91 -7.45 -2.11
N SER A 37 13.63 -7.56 -3.41
CA SER A 37 14.21 -8.60 -4.26
C SER A 37 15.74 -8.49 -4.33
N GLN A 38 16.26 -7.25 -4.45
CA GLN A 38 17.71 -7.00 -4.46
C GLN A 38 18.33 -7.28 -3.08
N ILE A 39 17.72 -6.75 -2.00
CA ILE A 39 18.19 -7.01 -0.63
C ILE A 39 18.16 -8.50 -0.31
N GLY A 40 17.17 -9.22 -0.82
CA GLY A 40 17.03 -10.66 -0.63
C GLY A 40 18.12 -11.46 -1.34
N ALA A 41 18.47 -11.09 -2.56
CA ALA A 41 19.55 -11.72 -3.31
C ALA A 41 20.90 -11.55 -2.59
N ASP A 42 21.21 -10.33 -2.17
CA ASP A 42 22.44 -10.03 -1.42
C ASP A 42 22.47 -10.78 -0.07
N ALA A 43 21.35 -10.80 0.64
CA ALA A 43 21.23 -11.52 1.92
C ALA A 43 21.43 -13.03 1.76
N LEU A 44 20.90 -13.62 0.67
CA LEU A 44 21.10 -15.04 0.38
C LEU A 44 22.56 -15.38 0.10
N ILE A 45 23.24 -14.56 -0.70
CA ILE A 45 24.67 -14.74 -0.98
C ILE A 45 25.49 -14.68 0.30
N ASP A 46 25.23 -13.72 1.16
CA ASP A 46 25.92 -13.58 2.43
C ASP A 46 25.63 -14.76 3.38
N ALA A 47 24.40 -15.23 3.42
CA ALA A 47 24.02 -16.40 4.17
C ALA A 47 24.74 -17.68 3.70
N LEU A 48 24.83 -17.89 2.39
CA LEU A 48 25.56 -19.03 1.83
C LEU A 48 27.06 -19.01 2.17
N LYS A 49 27.70 -17.82 2.19
CA LYS A 49 29.09 -17.66 2.63
C LYS A 49 29.28 -18.05 4.10
N LEU A 50 28.30 -17.74 4.98
CA LEU A 50 28.33 -18.16 6.39
C LEU A 50 28.23 -19.68 6.51
N VAL A 51 27.34 -20.29 5.71
CA VAL A 51 27.19 -21.76 5.67
C VAL A 51 28.50 -22.42 5.21
N GLU A 52 29.12 -21.93 4.14
CA GLU A 52 30.37 -22.45 3.59
C GLU A 52 31.51 -22.41 4.62
N LYS A 53 31.56 -21.35 5.43
CA LYS A 53 32.58 -21.19 6.49
C LYS A 53 32.28 -21.96 7.76
N GLY A 54 31.10 -22.53 7.91
CA GLY A 54 30.64 -23.14 9.17
C GLY A 54 30.38 -22.13 10.29
N GLU A 55 30.17 -20.84 9.94
CA GLU A 55 29.96 -19.73 10.87
C GLU A 55 28.47 -19.43 11.10
N VAL A 56 27.59 -20.38 10.84
CA VAL A 56 26.13 -20.22 10.99
C VAL A 56 25.76 -20.20 12.46
N CYS A 57 25.02 -19.17 12.86
CA CYS A 57 24.36 -19.08 14.16
C CYS A 57 22.84 -18.99 13.93
N LEU A 58 22.14 -20.09 14.13
CA LEU A 58 20.69 -20.15 13.96
C LEU A 58 19.98 -19.54 15.18
N THR A 59 18.99 -18.70 14.91
CA THR A 59 18.15 -18.10 15.94
C THR A 59 16.73 -18.61 15.79
N PRO A 60 16.15 -19.29 16.79
CA PRO A 60 14.77 -19.71 16.76
C PRO A 60 13.83 -18.53 16.54
N GLN A 61 12.79 -18.75 15.73
CA GLN A 61 11.76 -17.73 15.56
C GLN A 61 11.03 -17.48 16.89
N PRO A 62 10.66 -16.23 17.19
CA PRO A 62 9.92 -15.92 18.40
C PRO A 62 8.58 -16.65 18.39
N LYS A 63 8.20 -17.24 19.53
CA LYS A 63 6.90 -17.87 19.71
C LYS A 63 5.85 -16.79 19.96
N GLY A 64 4.73 -16.83 19.29
CA GLY A 64 3.61 -15.93 19.47
C GLY A 64 2.57 -16.06 18.35
N ASP A 65 1.39 -15.52 18.59
CA ASP A 65 0.38 -15.37 17.55
C ASP A 65 0.62 -14.01 16.85
N PHE A 66 1.33 -14.05 15.76
CA PHE A 66 1.62 -12.86 14.92
C PHE A 66 0.55 -12.64 13.84
N GLY A 67 -0.50 -13.46 13.85
CA GLY A 67 -1.51 -13.48 12.81
C GLY A 67 -1.01 -14.10 11.50
N TYR A 68 -1.90 -14.67 10.76
CA TYR A 68 -1.61 -15.22 9.42
C TYR A 68 -1.87 -14.15 8.35
N ALA A 69 -0.85 -13.80 7.58
CA ALA A 69 -0.98 -12.90 6.44
C ALA A 69 -1.67 -13.64 5.27
N LYS A 70 -2.99 -13.48 5.15
CA LYS A 70 -3.78 -14.08 4.08
C LYS A 70 -3.36 -13.53 2.71
N MET A 71 -3.58 -14.33 1.65
CA MET A 71 -3.42 -13.86 0.29
C MET A 71 -4.28 -12.62 0.04
N ILE A 72 -3.69 -11.66 -0.67
CA ILE A 72 -4.40 -10.46 -1.12
C ILE A 72 -5.42 -10.87 -2.19
N ASP A 73 -6.65 -10.42 -2.06
CA ASP A 73 -7.73 -10.63 -3.02
C ASP A 73 -8.55 -9.35 -3.27
N ARG A 74 -9.54 -9.44 -4.16
CA ARG A 74 -10.36 -8.29 -4.55
C ARG A 74 -11.30 -7.77 -3.45
N SER A 75 -11.53 -8.52 -2.40
CA SER A 75 -12.35 -8.05 -1.27
C SER A 75 -11.70 -6.87 -0.53
N LEU A 76 -10.38 -6.74 -0.68
CA LEU A 76 -9.61 -5.64 -0.10
C LEU A 76 -9.69 -4.33 -0.91
N CYS A 77 -10.19 -4.38 -2.18
CA CYS A 77 -10.19 -3.20 -3.05
C CYS A 77 -11.01 -2.00 -2.54
N PRO A 78 -12.21 -2.17 -1.99
CA PRO A 78 -13.04 -1.03 -1.60
C PRO A 78 -12.34 -0.14 -0.57
N ILE A 79 -12.30 1.16 -0.85
CA ILE A 79 -11.80 2.15 0.10
C ILE A 79 -12.92 2.44 1.11
N ASP A 80 -12.61 2.26 2.38
CA ASP A 80 -13.46 2.70 3.48
C ASP A 80 -12.98 4.09 3.94
N TRP A 81 -13.68 5.13 3.51
CA TRP A 81 -13.35 6.51 3.82
C TRP A 81 -13.54 6.86 5.31
N SER A 82 -14.26 6.03 6.09
CA SER A 82 -14.41 6.21 7.53
C SER A 82 -13.12 5.91 8.32
N LYS A 83 -12.14 5.29 7.68
CA LYS A 83 -10.83 5.02 8.26
C LYS A 83 -9.96 6.28 8.31
N SER A 84 -8.82 6.19 9.00
CA SER A 84 -7.87 7.31 9.04
C SER A 84 -7.26 7.59 7.66
N ALA A 85 -6.81 8.83 7.43
CA ALA A 85 -6.12 9.21 6.21
C ALA A 85 -4.87 8.32 5.97
N LEU A 86 -4.17 7.95 7.04
CA LEU A 86 -3.03 7.05 6.97
C LEU A 86 -3.44 5.63 6.53
N ASP A 87 -4.55 5.09 7.03
CA ASP A 87 -5.05 3.77 6.63
C ASP A 87 -5.49 3.76 5.16
N VAL A 88 -6.20 4.80 4.71
CA VAL A 88 -6.59 4.97 3.31
C VAL A 88 -5.36 5.06 2.41
N HIS A 89 -4.37 5.89 2.78
CA HIS A 89 -3.11 6.01 2.05
C HIS A 89 -2.35 4.69 2.01
N ASN A 90 -2.24 3.99 3.14
CA ASN A 90 -1.59 2.67 3.23
C ASN A 90 -2.31 1.62 2.37
N LYS A 91 -3.65 1.62 2.34
CA LYS A 91 -4.43 0.74 1.48
C LYS A 91 -4.10 0.98 0.00
N VAL A 92 -4.10 2.24 -0.45
CA VAL A 92 -3.80 2.58 -1.84
C VAL A 92 -2.38 2.14 -2.23
N ARG A 93 -1.37 2.52 -1.46
CA ARG A 93 0.02 2.17 -1.77
C ARG A 93 0.33 0.68 -1.61
N GLY A 94 -0.36 0.00 -0.68
CA GLY A 94 -0.19 -1.44 -0.43
C GLY A 94 -0.82 -2.33 -1.49
N LEU A 95 -1.89 -1.89 -2.16
CA LEU A 95 -2.57 -2.64 -3.22
C LEU A 95 -2.03 -2.32 -4.64
N GLN A 96 -0.95 -1.61 -4.78
CA GLN A 96 -0.20 -1.46 -6.03
C GLN A 96 0.55 -2.77 -6.35
N THR A 97 0.51 -3.29 -7.52
CA THR A 97 -0.15 -2.98 -8.78
C THR A 97 -1.48 -3.71 -8.94
N TRP A 98 -1.74 -4.66 -8.10
CA TRP A 98 -2.93 -5.49 -8.07
C TRP A 98 -3.26 -5.83 -6.61
N PRO A 99 -4.55 -5.82 -6.24
CA PRO A 99 -5.74 -5.63 -7.09
C PRO A 99 -6.17 -4.17 -7.31
N VAL A 100 -5.48 -3.18 -6.78
CA VAL A 100 -5.75 -1.73 -6.82
C VAL A 100 -6.95 -1.31 -5.96
N ALA A 101 -6.78 -0.25 -5.18
CA ALA A 101 -7.85 0.31 -4.37
C ALA A 101 -8.92 0.98 -5.24
N ILE A 102 -10.19 0.81 -4.88
CA ILE A 102 -11.36 1.26 -5.66
C ILE A 102 -12.31 2.05 -4.75
N THR A 103 -12.86 3.10 -5.30
CA THR A 103 -14.04 3.80 -4.75
C THR A 103 -15.07 3.98 -5.88
N THR A 104 -16.18 4.66 -5.62
CA THR A 104 -17.15 5.07 -6.65
C THR A 104 -17.18 6.59 -6.79
N LEU A 105 -17.42 7.04 -7.99
CA LEU A 105 -17.69 8.43 -8.32
C LEU A 105 -18.94 8.46 -9.20
N ASN A 106 -20.04 9.03 -8.72
CA ASN A 106 -21.32 9.08 -9.43
C ASN A 106 -21.76 7.69 -9.95
N GLY A 107 -21.65 6.67 -9.11
CA GLY A 107 -22.02 5.28 -9.45
C GLY A 107 -21.03 4.53 -10.36
N MET A 108 -19.94 5.16 -10.80
CA MET A 108 -18.91 4.51 -11.62
C MET A 108 -17.68 4.14 -10.76
N ASN A 109 -17.08 2.99 -11.05
CA ASN A 109 -15.86 2.58 -10.39
C ASN A 109 -14.69 3.53 -10.70
N LEU A 110 -14.03 4.00 -9.66
CA LEU A 110 -12.85 4.83 -9.72
C LEU A 110 -11.69 4.13 -9.01
N LYS A 111 -10.72 3.67 -9.76
CA LYS A 111 -9.47 3.09 -9.22
C LYS A 111 -8.55 4.21 -8.77
N ILE A 112 -8.02 4.09 -7.57
CA ILE A 112 -7.07 5.04 -7.00
C ILE A 112 -5.69 4.39 -7.01
N HIS A 113 -4.76 4.98 -7.77
CA HIS A 113 -3.44 4.41 -7.99
C HIS A 113 -2.36 5.05 -7.12
N LYS A 114 -2.51 6.32 -6.78
CA LYS A 114 -1.51 7.03 -5.97
C LYS A 114 -2.17 8.11 -5.13
N THR A 115 -1.77 8.21 -3.88
CA THR A 115 -2.21 9.26 -2.94
C THR A 115 -1.02 9.79 -2.16
N VAL A 116 -1.21 10.91 -1.49
CA VAL A 116 -0.35 11.42 -0.41
C VAL A 116 -1.24 11.96 0.70
N LEU A 117 -0.70 12.04 1.90
CA LEU A 117 -1.39 12.70 3.02
C LEU A 117 -1.51 14.20 2.74
N SER A 118 -2.63 14.81 3.11
CA SER A 118 -2.92 16.24 2.91
C SER A 118 -3.28 16.91 4.23
N ASN A 119 -2.87 18.16 4.37
CA ASN A 119 -3.21 19.02 5.51
C ASN A 119 -4.41 19.94 5.22
N ALA A 120 -5.22 19.65 4.20
CA ALA A 120 -6.45 20.38 3.94
C ALA A 120 -7.45 20.22 5.10
N ASP A 121 -8.33 21.20 5.27
CA ASP A 121 -9.42 21.11 6.23
C ASP A 121 -10.39 19.99 5.83
N ALA A 122 -10.66 19.12 6.77
CA ALA A 122 -11.53 17.97 6.55
C ALA A 122 -13.01 18.32 6.68
N SER A 123 -13.84 17.52 6.05
CA SER A 123 -15.30 17.51 6.17
C SER A 123 -15.75 16.10 6.60
N THR A 124 -16.96 15.70 6.24
CA THR A 124 -17.42 14.31 6.44
C THR A 124 -16.58 13.33 5.61
N PRO A 125 -16.35 12.10 6.09
CA PRO A 125 -15.56 11.11 5.38
C PRO A 125 -16.08 10.86 3.96
N GLY A 126 -15.14 10.70 2.99
CA GLY A 126 -15.46 10.53 1.57
C GLY A 126 -15.72 11.82 0.80
N THR A 127 -15.89 12.96 1.48
CA THR A 127 -16.21 14.23 0.84
C THR A 127 -15.00 14.86 0.15
N VAL A 128 -15.17 15.29 -1.08
CA VAL A 128 -14.20 16.09 -1.84
C VAL A 128 -14.15 17.50 -1.28
N VAL A 129 -13.02 17.91 -0.72
CA VAL A 129 -12.80 19.22 -0.09
C VAL A 129 -11.95 20.15 -0.94
N GLU A 130 -11.21 19.64 -1.93
CA GLU A 130 -10.47 20.41 -2.92
C GLU A 130 -10.57 19.74 -4.29
N ASN A 131 -10.88 20.54 -5.33
CA ASN A 131 -11.06 20.07 -6.70
C ASN A 131 -10.39 20.96 -7.76
N ASN A 132 -9.57 21.92 -7.34
CA ASN A 132 -8.86 22.85 -8.24
C ASN A 132 -7.40 22.42 -8.39
N LYS A 133 -7.06 21.78 -9.51
CA LYS A 133 -5.74 21.18 -9.82
C LYS A 133 -5.35 20.00 -8.94
N LYS A 134 -5.99 19.80 -7.81
CA LYS A 134 -5.83 18.71 -6.85
C LYS A 134 -7.19 18.07 -6.60
N LEU A 135 -7.20 16.84 -6.17
CA LEU A 135 -8.40 16.17 -5.68
C LEU A 135 -8.10 15.68 -4.27
N VAL A 136 -8.68 16.37 -3.29
CA VAL A 136 -8.46 16.06 -1.87
C VAL A 136 -9.75 15.56 -1.27
N VAL A 137 -9.66 14.48 -0.53
CA VAL A 137 -10.81 13.76 0.05
C VAL A 137 -10.62 13.61 1.55
N SER A 138 -11.67 13.89 2.30
CA SER A 138 -11.71 13.76 3.75
C SER A 138 -11.76 12.29 4.18
N CYS A 139 -11.11 12.00 5.31
CA CYS A 139 -11.10 10.68 5.96
C CYS A 139 -11.71 10.75 7.37
N GLY A 140 -11.91 9.57 7.98
CA GLY A 140 -12.65 9.45 9.24
C GLY A 140 -11.94 10.02 10.46
N ASP A 141 -10.64 10.27 10.39
CA ASP A 141 -9.84 10.86 11.48
C ASP A 141 -9.77 12.40 11.44
N GLY A 142 -10.57 13.05 10.60
CA GLY A 142 -10.54 14.50 10.43
C GLY A 142 -9.32 15.00 9.65
N LYS A 143 -8.64 14.11 8.92
CA LYS A 143 -7.55 14.43 8.00
C LYS A 143 -7.93 14.08 6.58
N CYS A 144 -7.07 14.41 5.63
CA CYS A 144 -7.34 14.25 4.21
C CYS A 144 -6.25 13.49 3.48
N VAL A 145 -6.61 12.91 2.34
CA VAL A 145 -5.67 12.41 1.34
C VAL A 145 -5.83 13.17 0.02
N GLU A 146 -4.72 13.50 -0.62
CA GLU A 146 -4.69 13.99 -2.00
C GLU A 146 -4.53 12.81 -2.94
N ILE A 147 -5.42 12.67 -3.91
CA ILE A 147 -5.34 11.68 -4.98
C ILE A 147 -4.45 12.24 -6.09
N LEU A 148 -3.35 11.55 -6.40
CA LEU A 148 -2.39 11.97 -7.41
C LEU A 148 -2.63 11.28 -8.76
N GLU A 149 -3.02 10.01 -8.75
CA GLU A 149 -3.29 9.22 -9.94
C GLU A 149 -4.51 8.36 -9.75
N LEU A 150 -5.34 8.31 -10.78
CA LEU A 150 -6.62 7.62 -10.77
C LEU A 150 -6.99 7.08 -12.16
N GLN A 151 -7.99 6.22 -12.18
CA GLN A 151 -8.52 5.63 -13.41
C GLN A 151 -10.02 5.41 -13.27
N LEU A 152 -10.80 6.14 -14.04
CA LEU A 152 -12.23 5.87 -14.16
C LEU A 152 -12.44 4.59 -15.01
N ASP A 153 -13.45 3.82 -14.68
CA ASP A 153 -13.75 2.58 -15.39
C ASP A 153 -13.92 2.82 -16.89
N GLY A 154 -13.35 1.92 -17.71
CA GLY A 154 -13.30 2.06 -19.16
C GLY A 154 -12.37 3.17 -19.69
N LYS A 155 -11.65 3.91 -18.86
CA LYS A 155 -10.71 4.97 -19.25
C LYS A 155 -9.26 4.59 -18.96
N LYS A 156 -8.31 5.39 -19.44
CA LYS A 156 -6.87 5.22 -19.14
C LYS A 156 -6.55 5.77 -17.74
N ARG A 157 -5.57 5.16 -17.07
CA ARG A 157 -4.93 5.73 -15.89
C ARG A 157 -4.30 7.08 -16.24
N MET A 158 -4.48 8.08 -15.40
CA MET A 158 -3.93 9.42 -15.58
C MET A 158 -3.71 10.13 -14.24
N ASN A 159 -2.93 11.19 -14.27
CA ASN A 159 -2.79 12.05 -13.10
C ASN A 159 -4.08 12.87 -12.87
N THR A 160 -4.30 13.24 -11.63
CA THR A 160 -5.50 13.99 -11.21
C THR A 160 -5.68 15.30 -11.97
N LYS A 161 -4.59 16.04 -12.22
CA LYS A 161 -4.67 17.31 -12.95
C LYS A 161 -5.25 17.12 -14.36
N SER A 162 -4.79 16.12 -15.08
CA SER A 162 -5.32 15.78 -16.41
C SER A 162 -6.76 15.28 -16.35
N PHE A 163 -7.11 14.52 -15.31
CA PHE A 163 -8.46 14.02 -15.09
C PHE A 163 -9.46 15.18 -14.90
N LEU A 164 -9.14 16.14 -14.06
CA LEU A 164 -10.01 17.29 -13.76
C LEU A 164 -10.20 18.26 -14.93
N LEU A 165 -9.34 18.23 -15.97
CA LEU A 165 -9.57 18.99 -17.20
C LEU A 165 -10.77 18.47 -18.01
N GLY A 166 -11.03 17.17 -17.92
CA GLY A 166 -12.12 16.54 -18.70
C GLY A 166 -13.30 16.05 -17.85
N ASN A 167 -13.18 16.08 -16.52
CA ASN A 167 -14.20 15.56 -15.61
C ASN A 167 -14.41 16.56 -14.46
N LYS A 168 -15.60 17.12 -14.41
CA LYS A 168 -15.97 18.02 -13.31
C LYS A 168 -16.35 17.19 -12.10
N ILE A 169 -15.68 17.43 -10.97
CA ILE A 169 -16.07 16.92 -9.65
C ILE A 169 -16.35 18.15 -8.80
N ASP A 170 -17.56 18.28 -8.30
CA ASP A 170 -17.93 19.44 -7.47
C ASP A 170 -17.42 19.26 -6.03
N LEU A 171 -17.12 20.37 -5.36
CA LEU A 171 -16.86 20.35 -3.92
C LEU A 171 -18.07 19.79 -3.20
N GLY A 172 -17.84 18.98 -2.17
CA GLY A 172 -18.91 18.30 -1.46
C GLY A 172 -19.35 16.98 -2.09
N THR A 173 -18.86 16.60 -3.29
CA THR A 173 -19.10 15.26 -3.85
C THR A 173 -18.59 14.21 -2.86
N VAL A 174 -19.40 13.18 -2.60
CA VAL A 174 -19.01 12.05 -1.73
C VAL A 174 -18.56 10.89 -2.60
N LEU A 175 -17.36 10.38 -2.35
CA LEU A 175 -16.83 9.18 -2.99
C LEU A 175 -17.25 7.95 -2.16
N GLY A 176 -17.60 6.86 -2.85
CA GLY A 176 -18.01 5.62 -2.20
C GLY A 176 -19.52 5.42 -2.16
N GLU A 177 -20.28 6.35 -2.73
CA GLU A 177 -21.72 6.27 -2.92
C GLU A 177 -22.08 5.91 -4.36
#